data_281c63603949281e8fb4ce82e970e60f
#
_entry.id   281c63603949281e8fb4ce82e970e60f
#
_cell.length_a   1.000
_cell.length_b   1.000
_cell.length_c   1.000
_cell.angle_alpha   90.00
_cell.angle_beta   90.00
_cell.angle_gamma   90.00
#
_symmetry.space_group_name_H-M   'P 1'
#
loop_
_entity.id
_entity.type
_entity.pdbx_description
1 polymer ?
#
loop_
_entity_poly.entity_id
_entity_poly.type
_entity_poly.pdbx_seq_one_letter_code
_entity_poly.pdbx_strand_id
1 'polypeptide(L)'
;TAVCTMGLMAGCGNSNVGNTNTQKNASSAEDGYKIGISQFAEHGSLDNCREGFLEGLKEEGIEEGKNLTVDYQNAQTDTGTASTIADSFVSAKEDLICAIATPCAQSAYNSAMNADIPVVYTAVSDPVAAKLANEDGSCVGNVTGSSDVLPVEEQLKMIRAMLPDAKKIGILYTTSETNSCSTVKEYPV
;
A
#
# COMPACT_ATOMS: atom_id res chain seq x y z
N THR A 1 -28.62 -59.46 15.69
CA THR A 1 -27.50 -60.39 15.97
C THR A 1 -26.18 -59.67 15.73
N ALA A 2 -25.43 -59.66 16.81
CA ALA A 2 -24.12 -59.03 16.98
C ALA A 2 -23.04 -59.63 16.06
N VAL A 3 -21.96 -58.91 15.84
CA VAL A 3 -20.62 -59.27 16.37
C VAL A 3 -19.65 -58.11 16.19
N CYS A 4 -19.03 -57.68 17.28
CA CYS A 4 -17.81 -56.88 17.41
C CYS A 4 -16.60 -57.60 16.81
N THR A 5 -15.62 -56.86 16.31
CA THR A 5 -14.23 -57.26 16.49
C THR A 5 -13.31 -56.01 16.62
N MET A 6 -12.70 -55.89 17.80
CA MET A 6 -11.57 -55.03 18.15
C MET A 6 -10.30 -55.56 17.49
N GLY A 7 -9.43 -54.66 17.07
CA GLY A 7 -8.05 -54.95 16.73
C GLY A 7 -7.13 -53.80 17.14
N LEU A 8 -6.54 -53.89 18.33
CA LEU A 8 -5.36 -53.12 18.75
C LEU A 8 -4.13 -53.68 18.04
N MET A 9 -3.30 -52.78 17.51
CA MET A 9 -1.85 -53.02 17.44
C MET A 9 -1.08 -51.72 17.71
N ALA A 10 -0.32 -51.75 18.79
CA ALA A 10 0.70 -50.81 19.13
C ALA A 10 1.98 -51.08 18.31
N GLY A 11 2.67 -50.02 17.95
CA GLY A 11 4.01 -50.11 17.36
C GLY A 11 4.79 -48.85 17.65
N CYS A 12 5.81 -48.94 18.50
CA CYS A 12 6.71 -47.89 18.94
C CYS A 12 7.73 -47.47 17.84
N GLY A 13 8.06 -46.20 17.87
CA GLY A 13 9.44 -45.74 17.80
C GLY A 13 10.04 -45.48 16.44
N ASN A 14 10.28 -44.23 16.11
CA ASN A 14 11.64 -43.76 15.85
C ASN A 14 11.69 -42.22 15.75
N SER A 15 12.60 -41.64 16.51
CA SER A 15 13.01 -40.25 16.47
C SER A 15 13.69 -39.98 15.14
N ASN A 16 13.31 -38.92 14.42
CA ASN A 16 14.26 -38.25 13.56
C ASN A 16 13.97 -36.74 13.47
N VAL A 17 15.05 -36.03 13.53
CA VAL A 17 15.31 -34.61 13.67
C VAL A 17 14.85 -33.82 12.45
N GLY A 18 14.18 -32.69 12.71
CA GLY A 18 14.38 -31.43 11.99
C GLY A 18 14.03 -31.38 10.51
N ASN A 19 12.87 -30.84 10.21
CA ASN A 19 12.74 -29.94 9.07
C ASN A 19 11.56 -28.99 9.34
N THR A 20 11.86 -27.78 9.77
CA THR A 20 10.91 -26.67 9.84
C THR A 20 10.56 -26.25 8.42
N ASN A 21 9.66 -26.98 7.80
CA ASN A 21 8.90 -26.45 6.67
C ASN A 21 7.89 -25.47 7.24
N THR A 22 8.20 -24.20 7.13
CA THR A 22 7.21 -23.12 7.20
C THR A 22 6.28 -23.31 6.00
N GLN A 23 5.26 -24.13 6.15
CA GLN A 23 4.12 -24.10 5.24
C GLN A 23 3.48 -22.73 5.41
N LYS A 24 3.75 -21.83 4.46
CA LYS A 24 2.85 -20.74 4.16
C LYS A 24 1.48 -21.39 3.94
N ASN A 25 0.54 -21.12 4.83
CA ASN A 25 -0.87 -21.32 4.55
C ASN A 25 -1.22 -20.38 3.40
N ALA A 26 -1.07 -20.86 2.17
CA ALA A 26 -1.83 -20.34 1.06
C ALA A 26 -3.26 -20.82 1.32
N SER A 27 -4.08 -19.97 1.91
CA SER A 27 -5.52 -20.09 1.84
C SER A 27 -5.84 -20.19 0.35
N SER A 28 -6.30 -21.34 -0.09
CA SER A 28 -6.84 -21.52 -1.43
C SER A 28 -8.13 -20.69 -1.47
N ALA A 29 -8.04 -19.47 -2.00
CA ALA A 29 -9.18 -18.63 -2.24
C ALA A 29 -10.02 -19.28 -3.36
N GLU A 30 -11.04 -20.03 -3.00
CA GLU A 30 -12.12 -20.42 -3.93
C GLU A 30 -12.94 -19.19 -4.35
N ASP A 31 -12.82 -18.05 -3.68
CA ASP A 31 -13.59 -16.81 -3.89
C ASP A 31 -12.78 -15.63 -4.46
N GLY A 32 -11.54 -15.83 -4.90
CA GLY A 32 -10.72 -14.75 -5.45
C GLY A 32 -10.36 -13.64 -4.43
N TYR A 33 -9.55 -12.67 -4.85
CA TYR A 33 -9.16 -11.50 -4.04
C TYR A 33 -10.06 -10.31 -4.34
N LYS A 34 -10.29 -9.47 -3.33
CA LYS A 34 -10.98 -8.18 -3.45
C LYS A 34 -10.04 -7.08 -3.03
N ILE A 35 -9.74 -6.15 -3.91
CA ILE A 35 -8.80 -5.07 -3.65
C ILE A 35 -9.46 -3.73 -3.92
N GLY A 36 -9.49 -2.87 -2.90
CA GLY A 36 -9.87 -1.47 -3.04
C GLY A 36 -8.68 -0.65 -3.51
N ILE A 37 -8.85 0.15 -4.57
CA ILE A 37 -7.83 1.09 -5.04
C ILE A 37 -8.35 2.52 -4.86
N SER A 38 -7.73 3.29 -3.95
CA SER A 38 -8.00 4.70 -3.73
C SER A 38 -6.94 5.55 -4.40
N GLN A 39 -7.32 6.36 -5.38
CA GLN A 39 -6.42 7.29 -6.08
C GLN A 39 -6.82 8.72 -5.78
N PHE A 40 -5.86 9.60 -5.45
CA PHE A 40 -6.16 10.95 -4.98
C PHE A 40 -6.68 11.88 -6.09
N ALA A 41 -6.10 11.79 -7.28
CA ALA A 41 -6.46 12.67 -8.40
C ALA A 41 -6.38 11.92 -9.74
N GLU A 42 -7.07 12.42 -10.73
CA GLU A 42 -6.87 12.03 -12.13
C GLU A 42 -5.60 12.72 -12.65
N HIS A 43 -4.51 11.96 -12.75
CA HIS A 43 -3.21 12.45 -13.19
C HIS A 43 -2.37 11.31 -13.74
N GLY A 44 -1.73 11.52 -14.90
CA GLY A 44 -1.00 10.46 -15.60
C GLY A 44 0.04 9.72 -14.77
N SER A 45 0.74 10.39 -13.83
CA SER A 45 1.68 9.70 -12.94
C SER A 45 0.97 8.76 -11.95
N LEU A 46 -0.19 9.17 -11.42
CA LEU A 46 -0.96 8.34 -10.50
C LEU A 46 -1.68 7.19 -11.23
N ASP A 47 -2.11 7.44 -12.48
CA ASP A 47 -2.66 6.40 -13.35
C ASP A 47 -1.60 5.32 -13.64
N ASN A 48 -0.36 5.73 -13.94
CA ASN A 48 0.76 4.80 -14.12
C ASN A 48 1.07 4.00 -12.85
N CYS A 49 0.94 4.59 -11.65
CA CYS A 49 1.10 3.85 -10.38
C CYS A 49 0.01 2.77 -10.23
N ARG A 50 -1.23 3.10 -10.55
CA ARG A 50 -2.34 2.13 -10.53
C ARG A 50 -2.12 1.00 -11.52
N GLU A 51 -1.79 1.33 -12.77
CA GLU A 51 -1.55 0.37 -13.84
C GLU A 51 -0.38 -0.54 -13.49
N GLY A 52 0.74 0.02 -12.99
CA GLY A 52 1.90 -0.76 -12.56
C GLY A 52 1.60 -1.69 -11.39
N PHE A 53 0.75 -1.27 -10.43
CA PHE A 53 0.30 -2.13 -9.34
C PHE A 53 -0.51 -3.34 -9.88
N LEU A 54 -1.44 -3.09 -10.79
CA LEU A 54 -2.26 -4.16 -11.40
C LEU A 54 -1.42 -5.09 -12.29
N GLU A 55 -0.44 -4.54 -13.01
CA GLU A 55 0.49 -5.34 -13.81
C GLU A 55 1.36 -6.25 -12.94
N GLY A 56 1.89 -5.72 -11.82
CA GLY A 56 2.64 -6.52 -10.85
C GLY A 56 1.80 -7.65 -10.23
N LEU A 57 0.54 -7.41 -9.90
CA LEU A 57 -0.36 -8.47 -9.45
C LEU A 57 -0.57 -9.54 -10.52
N LYS A 58 -0.72 -9.12 -11.77
CA LYS A 58 -0.89 -10.03 -12.90
C LYS A 58 0.34 -10.90 -13.13
N GLU A 59 1.55 -10.36 -12.98
CA GLU A 59 2.79 -11.13 -13.07
C GLU A 59 2.87 -12.22 -11.99
N GLU A 60 2.25 -11.98 -10.82
CA GLU A 60 2.13 -12.96 -9.73
C GLU A 60 0.90 -13.90 -9.90
N GLY A 61 0.19 -13.81 -11.01
CA GLY A 61 -0.96 -14.65 -11.31
C GLY A 61 -2.29 -14.20 -10.70
N ILE A 62 -2.34 -12.96 -10.18
CA ILE A 62 -3.55 -12.33 -9.62
C ILE A 62 -4.08 -11.35 -10.66
N GLU A 63 -5.15 -11.75 -11.37
CA GLU A 63 -5.63 -11.02 -12.55
C GLU A 63 -7.11 -10.70 -12.46
N GLU A 64 -7.46 -9.46 -12.77
CA GLU A 64 -8.84 -8.98 -12.79
C GLU A 64 -9.70 -9.81 -13.77
N GLY A 65 -10.90 -10.18 -13.30
CA GLY A 65 -11.82 -11.04 -14.06
C GLY A 65 -11.49 -12.53 -14.04
N LYS A 66 -10.39 -12.94 -13.36
CA LYS A 66 -10.07 -14.36 -13.10
C LYS A 66 -10.21 -14.68 -11.60
N ASN A 67 -9.33 -14.13 -10.80
CA ASN A 67 -9.25 -14.33 -9.36
C ASN A 67 -9.05 -13.02 -8.59
N LEU A 68 -9.31 -11.87 -9.23
CA LEU A 68 -9.25 -10.55 -8.65
C LEU A 68 -10.49 -9.74 -9.01
N THR A 69 -11.08 -9.12 -7.99
CA THR A 69 -12.08 -8.05 -8.13
C THR A 69 -11.45 -6.75 -7.65
N VAL A 70 -11.54 -5.71 -8.46
CA VAL A 70 -11.00 -4.37 -8.14
C VAL A 70 -12.14 -3.40 -7.93
N ASP A 71 -12.19 -2.76 -6.76
CA ASP A 71 -13.01 -1.55 -6.51
C ASP A 71 -12.09 -0.33 -6.62
N TYR A 72 -12.14 0.36 -7.76
CA TYR A 72 -11.38 1.57 -8.01
C TYR A 72 -12.21 2.82 -7.77
N GLN A 73 -11.69 3.72 -6.92
CA GLN A 73 -12.32 5.00 -6.64
C GLN A 73 -11.30 6.14 -6.64
N ASN A 74 -11.72 7.32 -7.16
CA ASN A 74 -10.89 8.51 -7.24
C ASN A 74 -11.43 9.59 -6.29
N ALA A 75 -10.56 10.13 -5.45
CA ALA A 75 -10.92 11.12 -4.44
C ALA A 75 -11.11 12.55 -4.99
N GLN A 76 -10.83 12.78 -6.27
CA GLN A 76 -10.99 14.08 -6.95
C GLN A 76 -10.31 15.25 -6.21
N THR A 77 -9.11 15.00 -5.66
CA THR A 77 -8.31 15.95 -4.87
C THR A 77 -8.94 16.39 -3.54
N ASP A 78 -9.98 15.69 -3.09
CA ASP A 78 -10.67 15.98 -1.84
C ASP A 78 -10.34 14.94 -0.76
N THR A 79 -9.79 15.40 0.38
CA THR A 79 -9.38 14.51 1.48
C THR A 79 -10.57 13.92 2.22
N GLY A 80 -11.71 14.61 2.26
CA GLY A 80 -12.94 14.08 2.85
C GLY A 80 -13.48 12.92 2.01
N THR A 81 -13.46 13.06 0.69
CA THR A 81 -13.80 12.00 -0.25
C THR A 81 -12.83 10.82 -0.12
N ALA A 82 -11.51 11.07 0.02
CA ALA A 82 -10.53 10.00 0.25
C ALA A 82 -10.86 9.19 1.53
N SER A 83 -11.27 9.86 2.61
CA SER A 83 -11.68 9.19 3.85
C SER A 83 -12.97 8.37 3.65
N THR A 84 -13.94 8.92 2.94
CA THR A 84 -15.19 8.20 2.64
C THR A 84 -14.95 6.95 1.79
N ILE A 85 -14.04 7.02 0.82
CA ILE A 85 -13.61 5.88 0.00
C ILE A 85 -12.96 4.81 0.88
N ALA A 86 -12.03 5.20 1.75
CA ALA A 86 -11.36 4.27 2.66
C ALA A 86 -12.35 3.56 3.59
N ASP A 87 -13.32 4.28 4.16
CA ASP A 87 -14.39 3.72 4.99
C ASP A 87 -15.29 2.76 4.21
N SER A 88 -15.53 3.03 2.91
CA SER A 88 -16.30 2.13 2.06
C SER A 88 -15.59 0.81 1.82
N PHE A 89 -14.27 0.82 1.59
CA PHE A 89 -13.45 -0.39 1.42
C PHE A 89 -13.41 -1.24 2.69
N VAL A 90 -13.29 -0.59 3.85
CA VAL A 90 -13.37 -1.30 5.14
C VAL A 90 -14.74 -1.94 5.34
N SER A 91 -15.81 -1.21 4.99
CA SER A 91 -17.19 -1.72 5.09
C SER A 91 -17.46 -2.87 4.12
N ALA A 92 -16.86 -2.82 2.92
CA ALA A 92 -16.93 -3.89 1.91
C ALA A 92 -16.07 -5.11 2.28
N LYS A 93 -15.20 -4.98 3.30
CA LYS A 93 -14.25 -6.00 3.73
C LYS A 93 -13.31 -6.41 2.60
N GLU A 94 -12.69 -5.41 1.98
CA GLU A 94 -11.64 -5.65 1.01
C GLU A 94 -10.48 -6.43 1.65
N ASP A 95 -9.84 -7.31 0.91
CA ASP A 95 -8.69 -8.10 1.38
C ASP A 95 -7.42 -7.26 1.49
N LEU A 96 -7.34 -6.16 0.72
CA LEU A 96 -6.25 -5.21 0.69
C LEU A 96 -6.72 -3.87 0.16
N ILE A 97 -6.15 -2.78 0.65
CA ILE A 97 -6.33 -1.44 0.09
C ILE A 97 -5.02 -0.96 -0.52
N CYS A 98 -5.05 -0.67 -1.83
CA CYS A 98 -3.98 0.05 -2.51
C CYS A 98 -4.31 1.55 -2.50
N ALA A 99 -3.43 2.36 -1.89
CA ALA A 99 -3.65 3.78 -1.72
C ALA A 99 -2.60 4.59 -2.50
N ILE A 100 -3.05 5.38 -3.45
CA ILE A 100 -2.20 6.13 -4.38
C ILE A 100 -2.20 7.61 -3.99
N ALA A 101 -1.04 8.11 -3.62
CA ALA A 101 -0.71 9.41 -3.05
C ALA A 101 -0.97 9.53 -1.54
N THR A 102 -0.23 10.45 -0.90
CA THR A 102 -0.19 10.63 0.56
C THR A 102 -1.57 10.80 1.20
N PRO A 103 -2.50 11.64 0.71
CA PRO A 103 -3.80 11.80 1.35
C PRO A 103 -4.66 10.53 1.35
N CYS A 104 -4.61 9.75 0.25
CA CYS A 104 -5.30 8.45 0.20
C CYS A 104 -4.65 7.43 1.13
N ALA A 105 -3.31 7.38 1.19
CA ALA A 105 -2.59 6.47 2.07
C ALA A 105 -2.89 6.74 3.55
N GLN A 106 -2.92 8.01 3.97
CA GLN A 106 -3.27 8.40 5.32
C GLN A 106 -4.73 8.03 5.66
N SER A 107 -5.67 8.31 4.74
CA SER A 107 -7.08 7.95 4.91
C SER A 107 -7.27 6.44 5.00
N ALA A 108 -6.66 5.68 4.09
CA ALA A 108 -6.73 4.22 4.08
C ALA A 108 -6.19 3.61 5.38
N TYR A 109 -5.00 4.06 5.83
CA TYR A 109 -4.43 3.60 7.09
C TYR A 109 -5.33 3.90 8.28
N ASN A 110 -5.82 5.13 8.40
CA ASN A 110 -6.68 5.54 9.52
C ASN A 110 -7.97 4.72 9.58
N SER A 111 -8.60 4.43 8.45
CA SER A 111 -9.83 3.63 8.40
C SER A 111 -9.55 2.14 8.63
N ALA A 112 -8.46 1.60 8.10
CA ALA A 112 -8.13 0.17 8.14
C ALA A 112 -7.44 -0.29 9.43
N MET A 113 -6.88 0.63 10.24
CA MET A 113 -6.04 0.28 11.40
C MET A 113 -6.71 -0.63 12.45
N ASN A 114 -8.04 -0.61 12.54
CA ASN A 114 -8.81 -1.45 13.47
C ASN A 114 -9.58 -2.59 12.76
N ALA A 115 -9.43 -2.71 11.45
CA ALA A 115 -10.16 -3.69 10.63
C ALA A 115 -9.28 -4.87 10.17
N ASP A 116 -8.00 -4.86 10.52
CA ASP A 116 -6.98 -5.86 10.12
C ASP A 116 -6.84 -6.00 8.58
N ILE A 117 -7.18 -4.93 7.85
CA ILE A 117 -7.01 -4.88 6.40
C ILE A 117 -5.64 -4.26 6.10
N PRO A 118 -4.76 -4.96 5.36
CA PRO A 118 -3.47 -4.42 4.97
C PRO A 118 -3.62 -3.27 3.98
N VAL A 119 -2.75 -2.27 4.12
CA VAL A 119 -2.67 -1.12 3.22
C VAL A 119 -1.32 -1.11 2.51
N VAL A 120 -1.34 -1.05 1.20
CA VAL A 120 -0.14 -0.83 0.38
C VAL A 120 -0.24 0.53 -0.28
N TYR A 121 0.73 1.40 -0.02
CA TYR A 121 0.75 2.73 -0.64
C TYR A 121 1.78 2.83 -1.75
N THR A 122 1.53 3.75 -2.68
CA THR A 122 2.50 4.22 -3.68
C THR A 122 2.36 5.73 -3.87
N ALA A 123 3.36 6.37 -4.47
CA ALA A 123 3.42 7.82 -4.66
C ALA A 123 3.29 8.61 -3.32
N VAL A 124 3.94 8.15 -2.27
CA VAL A 124 4.04 8.84 -0.98
C VAL A 124 5.46 9.39 -0.81
N SER A 125 5.61 10.71 -0.84
CA SER A 125 6.93 11.35 -0.85
C SER A 125 7.66 11.24 0.49
N ASP A 126 6.94 11.29 1.61
CA ASP A 126 7.50 11.20 2.96
C ASP A 126 6.59 10.34 3.85
N PRO A 127 6.82 9.01 3.88
CA PRO A 127 6.00 8.12 4.69
C PRO A 127 6.16 8.35 6.21
N VAL A 128 7.30 8.86 6.66
CA VAL A 128 7.53 9.16 8.08
C VAL A 128 6.71 10.37 8.51
N ALA A 129 6.79 11.48 7.77
CA ALA A 129 5.97 12.66 8.04
C ALA A 129 4.46 12.35 7.90
N ALA A 130 4.10 11.44 6.99
CA ALA A 130 2.73 10.96 6.83
C ALA A 130 2.28 9.98 7.93
N LYS A 131 3.17 9.53 8.82
CA LYS A 131 2.94 8.53 9.89
C LYS A 131 2.55 7.14 9.34
N LEU A 132 3.06 6.79 8.20
CA LEU A 132 2.90 5.49 7.54
C LEU A 132 4.13 4.60 7.72
N ALA A 133 5.24 5.18 8.17
CA ALA A 133 6.46 4.49 8.55
C ALA A 133 7.09 5.14 9.79
N ASN A 134 7.90 4.38 10.51
CA ASN A 134 8.74 4.87 11.60
C ASN A 134 10.01 5.55 11.05
N GLU A 135 10.72 6.30 11.91
CA GLU A 135 11.96 7.00 11.52
C GLU A 135 13.07 6.06 11.03
N ASP A 136 13.06 4.80 11.46
CA ASP A 136 13.98 3.75 11.02
C ASP A 136 13.54 3.05 9.72
N GLY A 137 12.44 3.49 9.11
CA GLY A 137 11.85 2.93 7.90
C GLY A 137 11.02 1.67 8.11
N SER A 138 10.84 1.22 9.35
CA SER A 138 9.96 0.09 9.63
C SER A 138 8.49 0.45 9.47
N CYS A 139 7.66 -0.55 9.18
CA CYS A 139 6.23 -0.38 8.99
C CYS A 139 5.51 0.06 10.27
N VAL A 140 4.47 0.85 10.14
CA VAL A 140 3.54 1.19 11.22
C VAL A 140 2.27 0.35 11.04
N GLY A 141 2.00 -0.55 12.01
CA GLY A 141 0.84 -1.44 11.90
C GLY A 141 0.87 -2.30 10.63
N ASN A 142 -0.26 -2.39 9.95
CA ASN A 142 -0.46 -3.23 8.76
C ASN A 142 -0.33 -2.43 7.45
N VAL A 143 0.61 -1.46 7.39
CA VAL A 143 0.83 -0.61 6.23
C VAL A 143 2.27 -0.70 5.72
N THR A 144 2.42 -0.79 4.42
CA THR A 144 3.72 -0.77 3.72
C THR A 144 3.55 -0.12 2.34
N GLY A 145 4.64 0.12 1.64
CA GLY A 145 4.54 0.65 0.29
C GLY A 145 5.84 1.16 -0.29
N SER A 146 5.72 1.89 -1.39
CA SER A 146 6.80 2.50 -2.13
C SER A 146 6.76 4.02 -1.97
N SER A 147 7.87 4.60 -1.52
CA SER A 147 8.02 6.06 -1.41
C SER A 147 8.41 6.69 -2.75
N ASP A 148 7.99 7.95 -2.92
CA ASP A 148 8.30 8.82 -4.05
C ASP A 148 9.13 10.02 -3.54
N VAL A 149 10.38 9.77 -3.20
CA VAL A 149 11.30 10.80 -2.67
C VAL A 149 11.74 11.73 -3.80
N LEU A 150 11.49 13.02 -3.63
CA LEU A 150 11.87 14.02 -4.63
C LEU A 150 13.36 14.38 -4.53
N PRO A 151 14.12 14.34 -5.64
CA PRO A 151 15.53 14.71 -5.65
C PRO A 151 15.69 16.25 -5.72
N VAL A 152 15.37 16.94 -4.61
CA VAL A 152 15.35 18.41 -4.52
C VAL A 152 16.67 19.05 -4.94
N GLU A 153 17.81 18.49 -4.54
CA GLU A 153 19.12 18.99 -4.91
C GLU A 153 19.34 18.95 -6.44
N GLU A 154 18.94 17.86 -7.08
CA GLU A 154 19.06 17.73 -8.54
C GLU A 154 18.11 18.67 -9.29
N GLN A 155 16.91 18.88 -8.74
CA GLN A 155 15.99 19.88 -9.28
C GLN A 155 16.56 21.29 -9.22
N LEU A 156 17.22 21.66 -8.10
CA LEU A 156 17.90 22.96 -7.98
C LEU A 156 19.09 23.09 -8.93
N LYS A 157 19.88 22.03 -9.11
CA LYS A 157 20.97 22.00 -10.10
C LYS A 157 20.44 22.19 -11.52
N MET A 158 19.33 21.53 -11.85
CA MET A 158 18.68 21.69 -13.15
C MET A 158 18.18 23.14 -13.36
N ILE A 159 17.52 23.71 -12.37
CA ILE A 159 17.07 25.12 -12.42
C ILE A 159 18.27 26.04 -12.63
N ARG A 160 19.37 25.83 -11.92
CA ARG A 160 20.59 26.63 -12.07
C ARG A 160 21.22 26.48 -13.44
N ALA A 161 21.18 25.29 -14.03
CA ALA A 161 21.70 25.06 -15.38
C ALA A 161 20.84 25.75 -16.44
N MET A 162 19.52 25.77 -16.30
CA MET A 162 18.60 26.42 -17.23
C MET A 162 18.54 27.95 -17.05
N LEU A 163 18.68 28.44 -15.83
CA LEU A 163 18.55 29.84 -15.43
C LEU A 163 19.74 30.26 -14.56
N PRO A 164 20.95 30.43 -15.14
CA PRO A 164 22.18 30.66 -14.36
C PRO A 164 22.15 31.96 -13.55
N ASP A 165 21.42 32.97 -14.01
CA ASP A 165 21.33 34.27 -13.35
C ASP A 165 20.14 34.42 -12.39
N ALA A 166 19.33 33.38 -12.21
CA ALA A 166 18.20 33.42 -11.29
C ALA A 166 18.68 33.58 -9.82
N LYS A 167 18.16 34.61 -9.15
CA LYS A 167 18.48 34.95 -7.75
C LYS A 167 17.34 34.68 -6.79
N LYS A 168 16.14 34.47 -7.33
CA LYS A 168 14.93 34.22 -6.52
C LYS A 168 14.13 33.11 -7.22
N ILE A 169 13.70 32.14 -6.42
CA ILE A 169 12.84 31.05 -6.84
C ILE A 169 11.60 31.09 -5.96
N GLY A 170 10.42 31.05 -6.59
CA GLY A 170 9.16 30.90 -5.89
C GLY A 170 8.73 29.44 -5.86
N ILE A 171 8.26 28.97 -4.73
CA ILE A 171 7.72 27.61 -4.56
C ILE A 171 6.24 27.73 -4.23
N LEU A 172 5.40 27.08 -5.05
CA LEU A 172 3.98 26.91 -4.78
C LEU A 172 3.77 25.55 -4.11
N TYR A 173 3.07 25.54 -2.96
CA TYR A 173 2.79 24.33 -2.24
C TYR A 173 1.43 24.37 -1.55
N THR A 174 0.88 23.18 -1.23
CA THR A 174 -0.41 23.02 -0.55
C THR A 174 -0.18 22.83 0.94
N THR A 175 -0.77 23.71 1.77
CA THR A 175 -0.59 23.67 3.24
C THR A 175 -1.40 22.58 3.94
N SER A 176 -2.40 22.03 3.28
CA SER A 176 -3.26 20.95 3.80
C SER A 176 -2.74 19.53 3.51
N GLU A 177 -1.66 19.40 2.73
CA GLU A 177 -1.07 18.12 2.38
C GLU A 177 0.29 17.93 3.05
N THR A 178 0.46 16.82 3.78
CA THR A 178 1.67 16.51 4.55
C THR A 178 2.91 16.43 3.66
N ASN A 179 2.82 15.74 2.52
CA ASN A 179 3.91 15.62 1.54
C ASN A 179 4.35 16.99 1.01
N SER A 180 3.40 17.87 0.70
CA SER A 180 3.70 19.21 0.19
C SER A 180 4.44 20.05 1.25
N CYS A 181 3.99 20.00 2.51
CA CYS A 181 4.63 20.68 3.65
C CYS A 181 6.01 20.09 3.99
N SER A 182 6.21 18.78 3.85
CA SER A 182 7.50 18.12 4.07
C SER A 182 8.50 18.51 3.00
N THR A 183 8.13 18.36 1.73
CA THR A 183 9.00 18.65 0.60
C THR A 183 9.50 20.10 0.58
N VAL A 184 8.64 21.08 0.89
CA VAL A 184 9.05 22.50 0.85
C VAL A 184 10.16 22.82 1.85
N LYS A 185 10.27 22.06 2.96
CA LYS A 185 11.32 22.24 3.97
C LYS A 185 12.70 21.75 3.52
N GLU A 186 12.75 20.92 2.51
CA GLU A 186 14.00 20.41 1.94
C GLU A 186 14.70 21.45 1.04
N TYR A 187 13.95 22.44 0.57
CA TYR A 187 14.55 23.54 -0.19
C TYR A 187 15.30 24.50 0.75
N PRO A 188 16.58 24.82 0.45
CA PRO A 188 17.34 25.77 1.23
C PRO A 188 16.72 27.18 1.11
N VAL A 189 16.40 27.80 2.24
CA VAL A 189 15.93 29.17 2.38
C VAL A 189 17.08 30.12 2.64
#